data_b1a78b90da69ccde690383df08bf70cf
#
_entry.id   b1a78b90da69ccde690383df08bf70cf
#
_cell.length_a   1.000
_cell.length_b   1.000
_cell.length_c   1.000
_cell.angle_alpha   90.00
_cell.angle_beta   90.00
_cell.angle_gamma   90.00
#
_symmetry.space_group_name_H-M   'P 1'
#
loop_
_entity.id
_entity.type
_entity.pdbx_description
1 polymer ?
#
loop_
_entity_poly.entity_id
_entity_poly.type
_entity_poly.pdbx_seq_one_letter_code
_entity_poly.pdbx_strand_id
1 'polypeptide(L)'
;MIGGSSAGATIQGEYLVRGATEGSQIVMTDEENHQLGFEFLRKSAIDQHINARMRWDDIIPVIEQQPHLLGIGLSEGTAIIVTGDTFEVMGKWMVAVHDNTRTYQPWQKPYFVLAPGDAYDMKARRIVKLGDGTTPRR
;
A
#
# COMPACT_ATOMS: atom_id res chain seq x y z
N MET A 1 1.58 -5.75 -19.53
CA MET A 1 0.88 -5.62 -18.21
C MET A 1 1.51 -6.60 -17.24
N ILE A 2 1.81 -6.14 -16.02
CA ILE A 2 2.33 -6.97 -14.92
C ILE A 2 1.32 -6.86 -13.78
N GLY A 3 1.04 -7.98 -13.11
CA GLY A 3 0.14 -8.00 -11.97
C GLY A 3 0.53 -9.10 -10.98
N GLY A 4 0.02 -9.01 -9.77
CA GLY A 4 0.24 -9.99 -8.74
C GLY A 4 -0.75 -9.85 -7.60
N SER A 5 -0.98 -10.93 -6.87
CA SER A 5 -1.83 -10.96 -5.69
C SER A 5 -1.08 -11.53 -4.50
N SER A 6 -1.51 -11.21 -3.29
CA SER A 6 -0.87 -11.64 -2.05
C SER A 6 0.64 -11.30 -2.04
N ALA A 7 1.53 -12.24 -1.80
CA ALA A 7 2.98 -12.03 -1.88
C ALA A 7 3.44 -11.52 -3.26
N GLY A 8 2.73 -11.90 -4.33
CA GLY A 8 2.98 -11.40 -5.68
C GLY A 8 2.62 -9.91 -5.87
N ALA A 9 1.74 -9.35 -5.03
CA ALA A 9 1.52 -7.92 -4.98
C ALA A 9 2.65 -7.23 -4.19
N THR A 10 3.00 -7.77 -3.03
CA THR A 10 4.04 -7.21 -2.15
C THR A 10 5.38 -7.04 -2.86
N ILE A 11 5.80 -8.05 -3.64
CA ILE A 11 7.11 -8.04 -4.31
C ILE A 11 7.20 -7.01 -5.45
N GLN A 12 6.11 -6.44 -5.90
CA GLN A 12 6.13 -5.41 -6.94
C GLN A 12 6.58 -4.03 -6.46
N GLY A 13 6.55 -3.80 -5.15
CA GLY A 13 7.09 -2.58 -4.55
C GLY A 13 8.62 -2.50 -4.63
N GLU A 14 9.16 -1.36 -4.24
CA GLU A 14 10.61 -1.15 -4.05
C GLU A 14 11.08 -1.84 -2.77
N TYR A 15 10.39 -1.59 -1.66
CA TYR A 15 10.67 -2.25 -0.39
C TYR A 15 9.81 -3.51 -0.23
N LEU A 16 10.47 -4.62 0.07
CA LEU A 16 9.81 -5.90 0.27
C LEU A 16 9.30 -6.03 1.71
N VAL A 17 8.06 -5.66 1.92
CA VAL A 17 7.37 -5.90 3.19
C VAL A 17 7.31 -7.41 3.45
N ARG A 18 7.63 -7.84 4.67
CA ARG A 18 7.67 -9.26 5.06
C ARG A 18 8.69 -10.09 4.30
N GLY A 19 9.84 -9.50 3.98
CA GLY A 19 10.93 -10.20 3.31
C GLY A 19 11.72 -11.17 4.20
N ALA A 20 11.44 -11.22 5.50
CA ALA A 20 12.12 -12.14 6.42
C ALA A 20 11.82 -13.60 6.08
N THR A 21 12.84 -14.45 6.19
CA THR A 21 12.73 -15.89 5.94
C THR A 21 12.08 -16.65 7.10
N GLU A 22 12.17 -16.07 8.31
CA GLU A 22 11.55 -16.61 9.52
C GLU A 22 10.49 -15.66 10.06
N GLY A 23 9.32 -16.19 10.40
CA GLY A 23 8.24 -15.45 11.03
C GLY A 23 7.43 -14.58 10.07
N SER A 24 6.25 -15.03 9.73
CA SER A 24 5.33 -14.33 8.81
C SER A 24 4.78 -12.99 9.33
N GLN A 25 5.06 -12.67 10.60
CA GLN A 25 4.62 -11.42 11.24
C GLN A 25 5.64 -10.28 11.10
N ILE A 26 6.86 -10.56 10.65
CA ILE A 26 7.91 -9.57 10.52
C ILE A 26 7.66 -8.72 9.26
N VAL A 27 7.50 -7.42 9.44
CA VAL A 27 7.29 -6.44 8.36
C VAL A 27 8.60 -5.93 7.80
N MET A 28 9.63 -5.90 8.67
CA MET A 28 10.98 -5.46 8.33
C MET A 28 11.96 -6.57 8.64
N THR A 29 13.02 -6.63 7.88
CA THR A 29 14.08 -7.61 8.06
C THR A 29 15.45 -6.94 8.00
N ASP A 30 16.39 -7.45 8.80
CA ASP A 30 17.81 -7.09 8.73
C ASP A 30 18.59 -7.99 7.77
N GLU A 31 17.94 -8.98 7.15
CA GLU A 31 18.56 -9.90 6.22
C GLU A 31 18.96 -9.18 4.93
N GLU A 32 20.23 -9.31 4.55
CA GLU A 32 20.77 -8.70 3.34
C GLU A 32 20.01 -9.17 2.09
N ASN A 33 19.64 -8.24 1.24
CA ASN A 33 18.87 -8.44 0.00
C ASN A 33 17.41 -8.91 0.17
N HIS A 34 16.93 -9.14 1.38
CA HIS A 34 15.53 -9.50 1.62
C HIS A 34 14.60 -8.29 1.77
N GLN A 35 15.16 -7.08 1.67
CA GLN A 35 14.41 -5.82 1.74
C GLN A 35 14.00 -5.29 0.36
N LEU A 36 14.51 -5.88 -0.73
CA LEU A 36 14.30 -5.37 -2.09
C LEU A 36 13.20 -6.14 -2.81
N GLY A 37 12.18 -5.41 -3.28
CA GLY A 37 11.20 -5.91 -4.22
C GLY A 37 11.69 -5.80 -5.67
N PHE A 38 10.80 -6.05 -6.61
CA PHE A 38 11.12 -5.95 -8.05
C PHE A 38 11.11 -4.52 -8.60
N GLU A 39 10.74 -3.54 -7.79
CA GLU A 39 10.66 -2.13 -8.18
C GLU A 39 9.78 -1.84 -9.41
N PHE A 40 8.80 -2.69 -9.69
CA PHE A 40 7.81 -2.38 -10.73
C PHE A 40 6.97 -1.17 -10.33
N LEU A 41 6.71 -1.01 -9.03
CA LEU A 41 6.14 0.19 -8.44
C LEU A 41 7.20 0.86 -7.56
N ARG A 42 7.94 1.78 -8.15
CA ARG A 42 9.04 2.48 -7.47
C ARG A 42 8.54 3.36 -6.32
N LYS A 43 9.40 3.58 -5.35
CA LYS A 43 9.13 4.41 -4.16
C LYS A 43 7.90 3.96 -3.39
N SER A 44 7.64 2.67 -3.38
CA SER A 44 6.51 2.09 -2.66
C SER A 44 6.89 0.88 -1.82
N ALA A 45 6.08 0.66 -0.79
CA ALA A 45 6.05 -0.56 0.00
C ALA A 45 4.59 -1.05 0.03
N ILE A 46 4.37 -2.31 -0.35
CA ILE A 46 3.01 -2.85 -0.49
C ILE A 46 2.79 -3.95 0.54
N ASP A 47 1.80 -3.79 1.40
CA ASP A 47 1.29 -4.85 2.27
C ASP A 47 -0.07 -5.35 1.73
N GLN A 48 -0.49 -6.53 2.18
CA GLN A 48 -1.67 -7.21 1.67
C GLN A 48 -2.45 -7.91 2.79
N HIS A 49 -3.71 -8.26 2.49
CA HIS A 49 -4.64 -8.84 3.46
C HIS A 49 -4.88 -7.97 4.70
N ILE A 50 -4.78 -6.63 4.56
CA ILE A 50 -4.78 -5.73 5.72
C ILE A 50 -6.09 -5.77 6.51
N ASN A 51 -7.23 -5.95 5.85
CA ASN A 51 -8.53 -6.07 6.50
C ASN A 51 -8.73 -7.44 7.16
N ALA A 52 -8.43 -8.53 6.46
CA ALA A 52 -8.66 -9.89 6.95
C ALA A 52 -7.71 -10.28 8.09
N ARG A 53 -6.52 -9.71 8.13
CA ARG A 53 -5.48 -10.01 9.11
C ARG A 53 -5.21 -8.87 10.08
N MET A 54 -6.06 -7.85 10.10
CA MET A 54 -5.95 -6.66 10.98
C MET A 54 -4.56 -5.98 10.88
N ARG A 55 -4.05 -5.81 9.67
CA ARG A 55 -2.71 -5.30 9.38
C ARG A 55 -2.67 -3.83 8.96
N TRP A 56 -3.66 -3.06 9.34
CA TRP A 56 -3.76 -1.65 8.96
C TRP A 56 -2.56 -0.81 9.39
N ASP A 57 -1.95 -1.13 10.51
CA ASP A 57 -0.85 -0.39 11.11
C ASP A 57 0.53 -1.00 10.81
N ASP A 58 0.59 -2.19 10.23
CA ASP A 58 1.83 -2.97 10.09
C ASP A 58 2.90 -2.25 9.26
N ILE A 59 2.51 -1.47 8.25
CA ILE A 59 3.45 -0.76 7.38
C ILE A 59 3.96 0.55 7.98
N ILE A 60 3.38 1.04 9.09
CA ILE A 60 3.79 2.30 9.73
C ILE A 60 5.29 2.34 10.03
N PRO A 61 5.89 1.31 10.69
CA PRO A 61 7.33 1.33 10.98
C PRO A 61 8.20 1.40 9.73
N VAL A 62 7.77 0.79 8.62
CA VAL A 62 8.49 0.85 7.34
C VAL A 62 8.53 2.28 6.82
N ILE A 63 7.41 2.96 6.83
CA ILE A 63 7.30 4.34 6.32
C ILE A 63 7.99 5.35 7.25
N GLU A 64 8.00 5.10 8.55
CA GLU A 64 8.75 5.92 9.51
C GLU A 64 10.27 5.83 9.29
N GLN A 65 10.78 4.65 9.01
CA GLN A 65 12.21 4.44 8.74
C GLN A 65 12.62 4.84 7.32
N GLN A 66 11.70 4.74 6.36
CA GLN A 66 11.93 5.07 4.96
C GLN A 66 10.85 6.04 4.46
N PRO A 67 10.91 7.31 4.89
CA PRO A 67 9.84 8.29 4.66
C PRO A 67 9.65 8.69 3.19
N HIS A 68 10.58 8.33 2.31
CA HIS A 68 10.46 8.54 0.86
C HIS A 68 9.51 7.55 0.19
N LEU A 69 9.21 6.42 0.86
CA LEU A 69 8.29 5.42 0.34
C LEU A 69 6.83 5.83 0.55
N LEU A 70 6.00 5.44 -0.39
CA LEU A 70 4.54 5.41 -0.25
C LEU A 70 4.12 4.03 0.22
N GLY A 71 3.49 3.94 1.38
CA GLY A 71 2.92 2.68 1.85
C GLY A 71 1.55 2.44 1.26
N ILE A 72 1.32 1.25 0.72
CA ILE A 72 0.05 0.85 0.11
C ILE A 72 -0.40 -0.45 0.75
N GLY A 73 -1.46 -0.38 1.55
CA GLY A 73 -2.09 -1.55 2.16
C GLY A 73 -3.31 -2.00 1.35
N LEU A 74 -3.30 -3.22 0.87
CA LEU A 74 -4.36 -3.79 0.05
C LEU A 74 -5.27 -4.69 0.88
N SER A 75 -6.57 -4.40 0.89
CA SER A 75 -7.58 -5.31 1.44
C SER A 75 -7.80 -6.50 0.52
N GLU A 76 -8.27 -7.62 1.08
CA GLU A 76 -8.73 -8.76 0.28
C GLU A 76 -9.88 -8.35 -0.65
N GLY A 77 -9.91 -8.92 -1.85
CA GLY A 77 -10.92 -8.57 -2.86
C GLY A 77 -10.80 -7.13 -3.38
N THR A 78 -9.65 -6.50 -3.22
CA THR A 78 -9.37 -5.13 -3.64
C THR A 78 -8.02 -5.09 -4.36
N ALA A 79 -7.93 -4.25 -5.37
CA ALA A 79 -6.74 -4.07 -6.16
C ALA A 79 -6.53 -2.58 -6.50
N ILE A 80 -5.33 -2.26 -6.93
CA ILE A 80 -5.04 -1.00 -7.60
C ILE A 80 -4.65 -1.27 -9.05
N ILE A 81 -5.12 -0.44 -9.96
CA ILE A 81 -4.67 -0.42 -11.35
C ILE A 81 -3.77 0.79 -11.52
N VAL A 82 -2.51 0.53 -11.82
CA VAL A 82 -1.48 1.57 -11.99
C VAL A 82 -1.32 1.90 -13.45
N THR A 83 -1.40 3.19 -13.78
CA THR A 83 -1.11 3.73 -15.10
C THR A 83 -0.23 4.97 -14.93
N GLY A 84 1.03 4.88 -15.33
CA GLY A 84 2.01 5.94 -15.08
C GLY A 84 2.20 6.19 -13.58
N ASP A 85 2.02 7.43 -13.16
CA ASP A 85 2.16 7.84 -11.76
C ASP A 85 0.85 7.75 -10.95
N THR A 86 -0.23 7.30 -11.57
CA THR A 86 -1.56 7.26 -10.94
C THR A 86 -2.04 5.82 -10.76
N PHE A 87 -2.67 5.53 -9.63
CA PHE A 87 -3.46 4.32 -9.47
C PHE A 87 -4.93 4.62 -9.21
N GLU A 88 -5.80 3.72 -9.63
CA GLU A 88 -7.23 3.70 -9.29
C GLU A 88 -7.55 2.45 -8.47
N VAL A 89 -8.35 2.61 -7.44
CA VAL A 89 -8.81 1.52 -6.56
C VAL A 89 -9.99 0.81 -7.20
N MET A 90 -9.95 -0.51 -7.21
CA MET A 90 -11.07 -1.35 -7.66
C MET A 90 -11.30 -2.51 -6.70
N GLY A 91 -12.52 -3.02 -6.71
CA GLY A 91 -12.90 -4.19 -5.91
C GLY A 91 -13.93 -3.87 -4.84
N LYS A 92 -13.83 -4.55 -3.68
CA LYS A 92 -14.89 -4.54 -2.64
C LYS A 92 -14.58 -3.64 -1.46
N TRP A 93 -13.29 -3.50 -1.12
CA TRP A 93 -12.84 -2.90 0.12
C TRP A 93 -11.92 -1.70 -0.14
N MET A 94 -11.24 -1.25 0.88
CA MET A 94 -10.43 -0.04 0.84
C MET A 94 -8.95 -0.37 0.67
N VAL A 95 -8.22 0.63 0.18
CA VAL A 95 -6.76 0.67 0.17
C VAL A 95 -6.32 1.70 1.20
N ALA A 96 -5.40 1.32 2.09
CA ALA A 96 -4.75 2.25 3.00
C ALA A 96 -3.54 2.88 2.32
N VAL A 97 -3.41 4.19 2.41
CA VAL A 97 -2.28 4.96 1.86
C VAL A 97 -1.52 5.61 2.99
N HIS A 98 -0.28 5.18 3.19
CA HIS A 98 0.65 5.72 4.18
C HIS A 98 1.59 6.70 3.50
N ASP A 99 1.32 7.98 3.64
CA ASP A 99 2.08 9.06 3.02
C ASP A 99 2.70 9.96 4.09
N ASN A 100 4.00 9.82 4.32
CA ASN A 100 4.72 10.59 5.33
C ASN A 100 4.98 12.05 4.92
N THR A 101 4.61 12.45 3.71
CA THR A 101 4.64 13.86 3.29
C THR A 101 3.44 14.66 3.78
N ARG A 102 2.41 13.98 4.28
CA ARG A 102 1.21 14.61 4.85
C ARG A 102 1.36 14.86 6.34
N THR A 103 0.70 15.90 6.82
CA THR A 103 0.55 16.18 8.26
C THR A 103 -0.73 15.52 8.76
N TYR A 104 -0.62 14.76 9.83
CA TYR A 104 -1.74 14.14 10.53
C TYR A 104 -1.92 14.78 11.90
N GLN A 105 -3.16 14.90 12.34
CA GLN A 105 -3.44 15.34 13.70
C GLN A 105 -3.05 14.26 14.73
N PRO A 106 -2.72 14.61 15.99
CA PRO A 106 -2.27 13.64 16.98
C PRO A 106 -3.24 12.47 17.24
N TRP A 107 -4.53 12.66 16.96
CA TRP A 107 -5.55 11.61 17.11
C TRP A 107 -5.81 10.80 15.84
N GLN A 108 -5.18 11.16 14.71
CA GLN A 108 -5.31 10.45 13.45
C GLN A 108 -4.23 9.38 13.32
N LYS A 109 -4.57 8.29 12.65
CA LYS A 109 -3.55 7.35 12.17
C LYS A 109 -2.74 8.00 11.04
N PRO A 110 -1.45 7.65 10.88
CA PRO A 110 -0.57 8.24 9.86
C PRO A 110 -0.84 7.64 8.47
N TYR A 111 -2.10 7.42 8.15
CA TYR A 111 -2.57 6.99 6.85
C TYR A 111 -4.01 7.43 6.62
N PHE A 112 -4.44 7.37 5.38
CA PHE A 112 -5.83 7.55 4.98
C PHE A 112 -6.27 6.40 4.08
N VAL A 113 -7.57 6.26 3.86
CA VAL A 113 -8.14 5.17 3.07
C VAL A 113 -8.79 5.70 1.80
N LEU A 114 -8.63 4.94 0.72
CA LEU A 114 -9.27 5.15 -0.56
C LEU A 114 -10.26 4.02 -0.82
N ALA A 115 -11.42 4.38 -1.35
CA ALA A 115 -12.49 3.45 -1.73
C ALA A 115 -12.42 3.10 -3.22
N PRO A 116 -13.07 2.02 -3.67
CA PRO A 116 -13.19 1.72 -5.08
C PRO A 116 -13.72 2.91 -5.89
N GLY A 117 -13.05 3.21 -6.99
CA GLY A 117 -13.32 4.37 -7.84
C GLY A 117 -12.46 5.60 -7.53
N ASP A 118 -11.82 5.65 -6.36
CA ASP A 118 -10.87 6.71 -6.05
C ASP A 118 -9.57 6.51 -6.83
N ALA A 119 -8.93 7.61 -7.19
CA ALA A 119 -7.62 7.60 -7.84
C ALA A 119 -6.63 8.53 -7.13
N TYR A 120 -5.38 8.12 -7.10
CA TYR A 120 -4.30 8.78 -6.39
C TYR A 120 -3.07 8.95 -7.30
N ASP A 121 -2.53 10.16 -7.33
CA ASP A 121 -1.26 10.47 -8.00
C ASP A 121 -0.12 10.26 -7.00
N MET A 122 0.68 9.24 -7.24
CA MET A 122 1.80 8.84 -6.38
C MET A 122 2.97 9.80 -6.45
N LYS A 123 3.15 10.50 -7.56
CA LYS A 123 4.21 11.49 -7.75
C LYS A 123 3.84 12.82 -7.09
N ALA A 124 2.66 13.30 -7.35
CA ALA A 124 2.14 14.54 -6.75
C ALA A 124 1.69 14.35 -5.29
N ARG A 125 1.55 13.10 -4.82
CA ARG A 125 1.11 12.74 -3.46
C ARG A 125 -0.25 13.35 -3.13
N ARG A 126 -1.24 13.15 -4.01
CA ARG A 126 -2.60 13.67 -3.82
C ARG A 126 -3.66 12.80 -4.46
N ILE A 127 -4.87 12.88 -3.90
CA ILE A 127 -6.07 12.29 -4.49
C ILE A 127 -6.46 13.14 -5.73
N VAL A 128 -6.63 12.49 -6.87
CA VAL A 128 -6.98 13.15 -8.15
C VAL A 128 -8.41 12.88 -8.58
N LYS A 129 -9.05 11.85 -8.01
CA LYS A 129 -10.45 11.50 -8.29
C LYS A 129 -11.05 10.86 -7.05
N LEU A 130 -12.27 11.24 -6.70
CA LEU A 130 -13.11 10.49 -5.76
C LEU A 130 -14.17 9.73 -6.55
N GLY A 131 -14.35 8.46 -6.20
CA GLY A 131 -15.43 7.64 -6.73
C GLY A 131 -16.79 8.25 -6.37
N ASP A 132 -17.79 8.01 -7.20
CA ASP A 132 -19.14 8.54 -7.03
C ASP A 132 -19.96 7.85 -5.94
N GLY A 133 -19.37 6.87 -5.25
CA GLY A 133 -20.05 6.08 -4.23
C GLY A 133 -21.07 5.07 -4.78
N THR A 134 -21.21 4.96 -6.10
CA THR A 134 -22.17 4.06 -6.75
C THR A 134 -21.64 2.64 -6.93
N THR A 135 -20.34 2.42 -6.71
CA THR A 135 -19.77 1.06 -6.73
C THR A 135 -20.36 0.28 -5.55
N PRO A 136 -21.03 -0.84 -5.78
CA PRO A 136 -21.63 -1.61 -4.69
C PRO A 136 -20.56 -2.04 -3.69
N ARG A 137 -20.63 -1.48 -2.52
CA ARG A 137 -19.87 -1.96 -1.37
C ARG A 137 -20.55 -3.24 -0.89
N ARG A 138 -20.18 -4.35 -1.50
CA ARG A 138 -20.67 -5.67 -1.07
C ARG A 138 -19.63 -6.38 -0.24
#